data_96700d0d10c2951e61669cc25507e220
#
_entry.id   96700d0d10c2951e61669cc25507e220
#
_cell.length_a   1.000
_cell.length_b   1.000
_cell.length_c   1.000
_cell.angle_alpha   90.00
_cell.angle_beta   90.00
_cell.angle_gamma   90.00
#
_symmetry.space_group_name_H-M   'P 1'
#
loop_
_entity.id
_entity.type
_entity.pdbx_description
1 polymer ?
#
loop_
_entity_poly.entity_id
_entity_poly.type
_entity_poly.pdbx_seq_one_letter_code
_entity_poly.pdbx_strand_id
1 'polypeptide(L)'
;ASGSPAVPADAAPDSAAALALGCLHEVAGGGNGATDGAAAACFAAGIAARLPGQVLWCVTQADLFAPGLEQAGLPPGRVIHVEAGDDTAVLACMEEGLRHGSLAAVVADVARLSMTASRRLHLAAKTSGTTGIALRRWRRQADVSDFGQPTAAMTRWRVSVLPSSPLPVPGVGRARWLVELLRARAGESFDLELEACDGTGHLGLPADVAGGSAAAAGRHAFG
;
A
#
# COMPACT_ATOMS: atom_id res chain seq x y z
N ALA A 1 -30.23 14.39 -39.92
CA ALA A 1 -30.27 14.04 -38.51
C ALA A 1 -29.35 12.87 -38.25
N SER A 2 -28.12 13.15 -37.87
CA SER A 2 -27.09 12.16 -37.53
C SER A 2 -26.87 12.25 -36.03
N GLY A 3 -27.44 11.30 -35.31
CA GLY A 3 -27.20 11.13 -33.87
C GLY A 3 -25.84 10.45 -33.68
N SER A 4 -24.89 11.16 -33.06
CA SER A 4 -23.66 10.57 -32.55
C SER A 4 -23.97 9.72 -31.32
N PRO A 5 -23.49 8.48 -31.19
CA PRO A 5 -23.72 7.70 -29.98
C PRO A 5 -22.89 8.27 -28.86
N ALA A 6 -23.56 8.58 -27.74
CA ALA A 6 -22.91 8.96 -26.48
C ALA A 6 -22.07 7.78 -25.98
N VAL A 7 -20.78 8.03 -25.76
CA VAL A 7 -19.88 7.10 -25.07
C VAL A 7 -20.31 7.04 -23.60
N PRO A 8 -20.56 5.87 -23.03
CA PRO A 8 -20.88 5.77 -21.60
C PRO A 8 -19.68 6.17 -20.76
N ALA A 9 -19.89 7.11 -19.84
CA ALA A 9 -18.89 7.66 -18.90
C ALA A 9 -18.62 6.72 -17.71
N ASP A 10 -18.66 5.42 -17.90
CA ASP A 10 -18.52 4.44 -16.81
C ASP A 10 -17.61 3.27 -17.21
N ALA A 11 -16.42 3.60 -17.70
CA ALA A 11 -15.31 2.66 -17.71
C ALA A 11 -14.45 2.95 -16.47
N ALA A 12 -14.90 2.48 -15.30
CA ALA A 12 -13.98 2.26 -14.20
C ALA A 12 -12.82 1.39 -14.74
N PRO A 13 -11.54 1.73 -14.42
CA PRO A 13 -10.42 0.92 -14.90
C PRO A 13 -10.65 -0.53 -14.45
N ASP A 14 -10.54 -1.44 -15.41
CA ASP A 14 -10.79 -2.87 -15.21
C ASP A 14 -10.25 -3.34 -13.87
N SER A 15 -11.07 -4.03 -13.10
CA SER A 15 -10.83 -4.47 -11.71
C SER A 15 -9.62 -5.42 -11.52
N ALA A 16 -8.86 -5.67 -12.56
CA ALA A 16 -7.62 -6.45 -12.53
C ALA A 16 -6.46 -5.77 -11.74
N ALA A 17 -6.52 -4.44 -11.57
CA ALA A 17 -5.57 -3.69 -10.75
C ALA A 17 -5.99 -3.55 -9.29
N ALA A 18 -7.18 -4.01 -8.91
CA ALA A 18 -7.64 -3.99 -7.53
C ALA A 18 -6.81 -4.93 -6.66
N LEU A 19 -6.53 -4.52 -5.42
CA LEU A 19 -5.88 -5.36 -4.43
C LEU A 19 -6.72 -6.63 -4.19
N ALA A 20 -6.25 -7.76 -4.70
CA ALA A 20 -6.94 -9.04 -4.51
C ALA A 20 -6.96 -9.42 -3.03
N LEU A 21 -8.13 -9.60 -2.45
CA LEU A 21 -8.26 -10.01 -1.04
C LEU A 21 -7.77 -11.44 -0.82
N GLY A 22 -7.40 -11.76 0.42
CA GLY A 22 -6.89 -13.08 0.76
C GLY A 22 -5.55 -13.42 0.09
N CYS A 23 -4.72 -12.43 -0.20
CA CYS A 23 -3.42 -12.58 -0.85
C CYS A 23 -2.35 -11.80 -0.11
N LEU A 24 -1.08 -12.10 -0.41
CA LEU A 24 0.06 -11.33 0.06
C LEU A 24 0.37 -10.19 -0.91
N HIS A 25 0.56 -9.00 -0.37
CA HIS A 25 0.99 -7.79 -1.07
C HIS A 25 2.25 -7.23 -0.44
N GLU A 26 3.09 -6.54 -1.22
CA GLU A 26 4.22 -5.77 -0.73
C GLU A 26 3.97 -4.29 -0.92
N VAL A 27 4.29 -3.49 0.10
CA VAL A 27 4.24 -2.03 0.07
C VAL A 27 5.57 -1.50 0.59
N ALA A 28 6.15 -0.53 -0.10
CA ALA A 28 7.41 0.10 0.30
C ALA A 28 7.35 1.62 0.15
N GLY A 29 8.18 2.34 0.88
CA GLY A 29 8.47 3.74 0.62
C GLY A 29 9.28 3.94 -0.67
N GLY A 30 9.21 5.11 -1.30
CA GLY A 30 9.95 5.44 -2.51
C GLY A 30 11.46 5.58 -2.30
N GLY A 31 11.87 5.86 -1.06
CA GLY A 31 13.25 5.97 -0.64
C GLY A 31 13.50 5.37 0.74
N ASN A 32 14.69 5.58 1.27
CA ASN A 32 15.07 5.15 2.62
C ASN A 32 14.74 6.19 3.72
N GLY A 33 14.04 7.26 3.35
CA GLY A 33 13.63 8.32 4.26
C GLY A 33 12.46 7.91 5.17
N ALA A 34 12.43 8.47 6.38
CA ALA A 34 11.34 8.25 7.32
C ALA A 34 9.98 8.69 6.75
N THR A 35 9.97 9.74 5.94
CA THR A 35 8.76 10.32 5.33
C THR A 35 8.10 9.35 4.35
N ASP A 36 8.89 8.74 3.44
CA ASP A 36 8.36 7.74 2.50
C ASP A 36 7.93 6.47 3.22
N GLY A 37 8.66 6.07 4.27
CA GLY A 37 8.27 4.94 5.13
C GLY A 37 6.95 5.19 5.85
N ALA A 38 6.72 6.41 6.33
CA ALA A 38 5.44 6.81 6.94
C ALA A 38 4.31 6.84 5.91
N ALA A 39 4.54 7.35 4.70
CA ALA A 39 3.55 7.32 3.62
C ALA A 39 3.15 5.90 3.23
N ALA A 40 4.13 4.99 3.11
CA ALA A 40 3.87 3.57 2.87
C ALA A 40 3.05 2.91 3.99
N ALA A 41 3.32 3.26 5.26
CA ALA A 41 2.55 2.78 6.40
C ALA A 41 1.10 3.32 6.36
N CYS A 42 0.90 4.60 6.08
CA CYS A 42 -0.43 5.19 5.91
C CYS A 42 -1.18 4.60 4.71
N PHE A 43 -0.51 4.30 3.61
CA PHE A 43 -1.11 3.61 2.46
C PHE A 43 -1.57 2.20 2.84
N ALA A 44 -0.74 1.43 3.54
CA ALA A 44 -1.11 0.11 4.06
C ALA A 44 -2.27 0.19 5.06
N ALA A 45 -2.28 1.22 5.92
CA ALA A 45 -3.38 1.48 6.86
C ALA A 45 -4.69 1.79 6.13
N GLY A 46 -4.66 2.62 5.09
CA GLY A 46 -5.84 2.93 4.26
C GLY A 46 -6.42 1.68 3.60
N ILE A 47 -5.58 0.77 3.08
CA ILE A 47 -6.03 -0.53 2.58
C ILE A 47 -6.71 -1.34 3.68
N ALA A 48 -6.05 -1.48 4.84
CA ALA A 48 -6.56 -2.27 5.97
C ALA A 48 -7.83 -1.65 6.58
N ALA A 49 -7.96 -0.32 6.57
CA ALA A 49 -9.14 0.40 7.07
C ALA A 49 -10.44 0.00 6.34
N ARG A 50 -10.34 -0.28 5.04
CA ARG A 50 -11.47 -0.64 4.17
C ARG A 50 -11.89 -2.10 4.29
N LEU A 51 -11.14 -2.92 5.02
CA LEU A 51 -11.46 -4.32 5.29
C LEU A 51 -12.18 -4.42 6.63
N PRO A 52 -13.32 -5.14 6.74
CA PRO A 52 -14.05 -5.24 8.01
C PRO A 52 -13.34 -6.17 9.00
N GLY A 53 -13.15 -5.74 10.25
CA GLY A 53 -12.58 -6.56 11.34
C GLY A 53 -11.28 -6.02 11.93
N GLN A 54 -10.63 -6.82 12.75
CA GLN A 54 -9.37 -6.47 13.41
C GLN A 54 -8.18 -6.63 12.46
N VAL A 55 -7.18 -5.80 12.68
CA VAL A 55 -5.91 -5.80 11.92
C VAL A 55 -4.77 -6.12 12.88
N LEU A 56 -4.01 -7.16 12.58
CA LEU A 56 -2.76 -7.43 13.28
C LEU A 56 -1.64 -6.62 12.63
N TRP A 57 -0.91 -5.84 13.42
CA TRP A 57 0.24 -5.07 12.94
C TRP A 57 1.50 -5.46 13.70
N CYS A 58 2.39 -6.18 13.01
CA CYS A 58 3.64 -6.69 13.57
C CYS A 58 4.80 -5.79 13.20
N VAL A 59 5.57 -5.35 14.17
CA VAL A 59 6.73 -4.47 14.00
C VAL A 59 7.97 -5.03 14.71
N THR A 60 9.14 -4.61 14.24
CA THR A 60 10.40 -4.94 14.92
C THR A 60 10.69 -4.01 16.10
N GLN A 61 10.12 -2.80 16.11
CA GLN A 61 10.30 -1.78 17.16
C GLN A 61 9.01 -0.97 17.31
N ALA A 62 8.78 -0.43 18.50
CA ALA A 62 7.61 0.40 18.84
C ALA A 62 7.73 1.82 18.26
N ASP A 63 7.83 1.96 16.94
CA ASP A 63 7.91 3.25 16.24
C ASP A 63 6.68 3.54 15.37
N LEU A 64 5.61 2.75 15.53
CA LEU A 64 4.35 2.93 14.82
C LEU A 64 3.57 4.10 15.43
N PHE A 65 3.27 5.12 14.62
CA PHE A 65 2.54 6.31 15.04
C PHE A 65 1.03 6.12 14.84
N ALA A 66 0.33 5.67 15.88
CA ALA A 66 -1.09 5.36 15.84
C ALA A 66 -1.99 6.52 15.34
N PRO A 67 -1.78 7.80 15.71
CA PRO A 67 -2.56 8.91 15.15
C PRO A 67 -2.43 9.05 13.62
N GLY A 68 -1.28 8.70 13.04
CA GLY A 68 -1.10 8.69 11.59
C GLY A 68 -1.91 7.60 10.90
N LEU A 69 -2.04 6.42 11.53
CA LEU A 69 -2.88 5.34 11.01
C LEU A 69 -4.37 5.71 11.10
N GLU A 70 -4.78 6.38 12.19
CA GLU A 70 -6.15 6.86 12.36
C GLU A 70 -6.52 7.90 11.31
N GLN A 71 -5.61 8.84 11.02
CA GLN A 71 -5.79 9.81 9.93
C GLN A 71 -5.92 9.14 8.54
N ALA A 72 -5.30 7.97 8.36
CA ALA A 72 -5.44 7.15 7.17
C ALA A 72 -6.65 6.19 7.21
N GLY A 73 -7.56 6.35 8.18
CA GLY A 73 -8.81 5.63 8.29
C GLY A 73 -8.76 4.36 9.16
N LEU A 74 -7.62 4.02 9.75
CA LEU A 74 -7.47 2.83 10.60
C LEU A 74 -7.42 3.22 12.09
N PRO A 75 -8.55 3.19 12.80
CA PRO A 75 -8.60 3.61 14.20
C PRO A 75 -7.86 2.61 15.12
N PRO A 76 -7.23 3.11 16.22
CA PRO A 76 -6.45 2.27 17.14
C PRO A 76 -7.20 1.08 17.71
N GLY A 77 -8.51 1.22 17.95
CA GLY A 77 -9.36 0.14 18.47
C GLY A 77 -9.51 -1.06 17.52
N ARG A 78 -9.08 -0.93 16.27
CA ARG A 78 -9.04 -2.02 15.28
C ARG A 78 -7.68 -2.66 15.13
N VAL A 79 -6.64 -2.13 15.78
CA VAL A 79 -5.25 -2.57 15.59
C VAL A 79 -4.78 -3.38 16.80
N ILE A 80 -4.41 -4.62 16.57
CA ILE A 80 -3.65 -5.45 17.50
C ILE A 80 -2.17 -5.23 17.17
N HIS A 81 -1.47 -4.47 18.00
CA HIS A 81 -0.07 -4.15 17.81
C HIS A 81 0.82 -5.19 18.47
N VAL A 82 1.79 -5.74 17.72
CA VAL A 82 2.76 -6.71 18.22
C VAL A 82 4.18 -6.24 17.90
N GLU A 83 4.97 -6.01 18.94
CA GLU A 83 6.41 -5.78 18.84
C GLU A 83 7.13 -7.12 18.97
N ALA A 84 7.70 -7.60 17.88
CA ALA A 84 8.31 -8.92 17.81
C ALA A 84 9.85 -8.92 17.87
N GLY A 85 10.48 -7.74 17.79
CA GLY A 85 11.91 -7.54 18.00
C GLY A 85 12.78 -7.68 16.76
N ASP A 86 12.57 -8.69 15.91
CA ASP A 86 13.35 -8.88 14.68
C ASP A 86 12.48 -9.36 13.49
N ASP A 87 13.04 -9.28 12.28
CA ASP A 87 12.34 -9.68 11.05
C ASP A 87 11.87 -11.14 11.07
N THR A 88 12.60 -12.05 11.71
CA THR A 88 12.24 -13.48 11.78
C THR A 88 11.00 -13.67 12.63
N ALA A 89 10.96 -13.05 13.79
CA ALA A 89 9.83 -13.08 14.70
C ALA A 89 8.61 -12.36 14.10
N VAL A 90 8.80 -11.22 13.43
CA VAL A 90 7.73 -10.50 12.70
C VAL A 90 7.12 -11.38 11.63
N LEU A 91 7.95 -12.07 10.81
CA LEU A 91 7.46 -12.98 9.77
C LEU A 91 6.71 -14.18 10.36
N ALA A 92 7.15 -14.71 11.51
CA ALA A 92 6.46 -15.80 12.22
C ALA A 92 5.09 -15.32 12.75
N CYS A 93 5.03 -14.15 13.40
CA CYS A 93 3.77 -13.54 13.84
C CYS A 93 2.81 -13.28 12.67
N MET A 94 3.34 -12.79 11.54
CA MET A 94 2.53 -12.58 10.33
C MET A 94 1.95 -13.90 9.84
N GLU A 95 2.74 -14.97 9.77
CA GLU A 95 2.29 -16.27 9.31
C GLU A 95 1.17 -16.83 10.20
N GLU A 96 1.33 -16.77 11.52
CA GLU A 96 0.31 -17.20 12.48
C GLU A 96 -0.97 -16.35 12.37
N GLY A 97 -0.84 -15.03 12.29
CA GLY A 97 -1.98 -14.13 12.09
C GLY A 97 -2.75 -14.42 10.80
N LEU A 98 -2.05 -14.69 9.70
CA LEU A 98 -2.65 -15.08 8.43
C LEU A 98 -3.36 -16.43 8.54
N ARG A 99 -2.78 -17.42 9.21
CA ARG A 99 -3.38 -18.75 9.39
C ARG A 99 -4.62 -18.74 10.26
N HIS A 100 -4.68 -17.83 11.22
CA HIS A 100 -5.81 -17.76 12.16
C HIS A 100 -7.15 -17.49 11.46
N GLY A 101 -7.17 -16.70 10.40
CA GLY A 101 -8.33 -16.53 9.51
C GLY A 101 -9.46 -15.64 10.04
N SER A 102 -9.37 -15.11 11.27
CA SER A 102 -10.39 -14.20 11.84
C SER A 102 -10.04 -12.72 11.70
N LEU A 103 -8.85 -12.41 11.20
CA LEU A 103 -8.37 -11.05 11.01
C LEU A 103 -8.76 -10.53 9.63
N ALA A 104 -9.05 -9.23 9.54
CA ALA A 104 -9.29 -8.55 8.28
C ALA A 104 -8.01 -8.47 7.44
N ALA A 105 -6.92 -8.09 8.11
CA ALA A 105 -5.60 -8.03 7.51
C ALA A 105 -4.50 -8.30 8.53
N VAL A 106 -3.32 -8.69 8.03
CA VAL A 106 -2.07 -8.74 8.79
C VAL A 106 -1.06 -7.87 8.07
N VAL A 107 -0.56 -6.83 8.73
CA VAL A 107 0.51 -5.95 8.27
C VAL A 107 1.78 -6.32 9.02
N ALA A 108 2.88 -6.52 8.32
CA ALA A 108 4.16 -6.86 8.92
C ALA A 108 5.27 -5.96 8.39
N ASP A 109 5.94 -5.26 9.30
CA ASP A 109 7.06 -4.37 9.02
C ASP A 109 8.37 -5.18 8.95
N VAL A 110 8.89 -5.38 7.74
CA VAL A 110 10.07 -6.21 7.48
C VAL A 110 11.06 -5.53 6.52
N ALA A 111 12.35 -5.62 6.81
CA ALA A 111 13.37 -5.13 5.90
C ALA A 111 13.58 -6.08 4.72
N ARG A 112 13.56 -7.40 4.97
CA ARG A 112 13.84 -8.43 3.97
C ARG A 112 12.71 -9.44 3.86
N LEU A 113 12.43 -9.86 2.62
CA LEU A 113 11.40 -10.87 2.35
C LEU A 113 11.88 -11.85 1.28
N SER A 114 12.29 -13.03 1.70
CA SER A 114 12.76 -14.07 0.78
C SER A 114 11.59 -14.69 -0.01
N MET A 115 11.93 -15.33 -1.15
CA MET A 115 10.96 -16.09 -1.94
C MET A 115 10.30 -17.20 -1.12
N THR A 116 11.05 -17.89 -0.27
CA THR A 116 10.52 -18.98 0.57
C THR A 116 9.55 -18.46 1.60
N ALA A 117 9.90 -17.40 2.34
CA ALA A 117 9.01 -16.78 3.32
C ALA A 117 7.75 -16.24 2.65
N SER A 118 7.89 -15.52 1.54
CA SER A 118 6.74 -14.94 0.83
C SER A 118 5.78 -16.00 0.27
N ARG A 119 6.28 -17.17 -0.17
CA ARG A 119 5.42 -18.30 -0.57
C ARG A 119 4.60 -18.85 0.58
N ARG A 120 5.20 -19.02 1.77
CA ARG A 120 4.49 -19.49 2.98
C ARG A 120 3.39 -18.51 3.38
N LEU A 121 3.72 -17.20 3.44
CA LEU A 121 2.77 -16.14 3.78
C LEU A 121 1.63 -16.05 2.75
N HIS A 122 1.95 -16.12 1.46
CA HIS A 122 0.94 -16.10 0.40
C HIS A 122 -0.01 -17.29 0.48
N LEU A 123 0.53 -18.50 0.75
CA LEU A 123 -0.29 -19.70 0.92
C LEU A 123 -1.20 -19.57 2.16
N ALA A 124 -0.68 -19.09 3.29
CA ALA A 124 -1.45 -18.86 4.51
C ALA A 124 -2.59 -17.87 4.25
N ALA A 125 -2.29 -16.72 3.63
CA ALA A 125 -3.28 -15.72 3.25
C ALA A 125 -4.38 -16.30 2.34
N LYS A 126 -3.98 -17.04 1.31
CA LYS A 126 -4.92 -17.66 0.35
C LYS A 126 -5.82 -18.71 1.00
N THR A 127 -5.28 -19.49 1.93
CA THR A 127 -6.05 -20.56 2.61
C THR A 127 -7.07 -19.99 3.57
N SER A 128 -6.73 -18.94 4.30
CA SER A 128 -7.59 -18.34 5.32
C SER A 128 -8.53 -17.25 4.77
N GLY A 129 -8.20 -16.66 3.63
CA GLY A 129 -8.88 -15.47 3.10
C GLY A 129 -8.41 -14.15 3.74
N THR A 130 -7.46 -14.18 4.68
CA THR A 130 -6.93 -12.98 5.34
C THR A 130 -5.93 -12.26 4.43
N THR A 131 -6.06 -10.95 4.28
CA THR A 131 -5.13 -10.16 3.45
C THR A 131 -3.83 -9.90 4.19
N GLY A 132 -2.70 -10.23 3.55
CA GLY A 132 -1.36 -9.96 4.08
C GLY A 132 -0.70 -8.78 3.39
N ILE A 133 -0.11 -7.87 4.16
CA ILE A 133 0.67 -6.73 3.66
C ILE A 133 2.06 -6.76 4.28
N ALA A 134 3.08 -7.09 3.48
CA ALA A 134 4.47 -6.95 3.88
C ALA A 134 4.90 -5.49 3.65
N LEU A 135 4.99 -4.71 4.72
CA LEU A 135 5.47 -3.33 4.69
C LEU A 135 6.99 -3.34 4.73
N ARG A 136 7.59 -2.94 3.61
CA ARG A 136 9.05 -2.97 3.46
C ARG A 136 9.64 -1.67 3.99
N ARG A 137 10.28 -1.74 5.15
CA ARG A 137 10.95 -0.60 5.77
C ARG A 137 12.44 -0.88 5.91
N TRP A 138 13.24 -0.07 5.24
CA TRP A 138 14.68 -0.19 5.25
C TRP A 138 15.29 0.74 6.29
N ARG A 139 16.13 0.17 7.13
CA ARG A 139 16.94 0.92 8.09
C ARG A 139 18.35 1.14 7.58
N ARG A 140 18.77 0.34 6.59
CA ARG A 140 20.09 0.41 5.98
C ARG A 140 19.91 0.49 4.47
N GLN A 141 20.75 1.30 3.82
CA GLN A 141 20.76 1.42 2.36
C GLN A 141 20.96 0.06 1.65
N ALA A 142 21.73 -0.85 2.27
CA ALA A 142 21.94 -2.19 1.72
C ALA A 142 20.66 -3.04 1.62
N ASP A 143 19.64 -2.75 2.43
CA ASP A 143 18.38 -3.52 2.41
C ASP A 143 17.44 -3.08 1.27
N VAL A 144 17.64 -1.89 0.68
CA VAL A 144 16.83 -1.36 -0.43
C VAL A 144 16.87 -2.29 -1.64
N SER A 145 18.04 -2.88 -1.94
CA SER A 145 18.21 -3.80 -3.07
C SER A 145 17.38 -5.09 -2.94
N ASP A 146 17.00 -5.49 -1.72
CA ASP A 146 16.15 -6.67 -1.49
C ASP A 146 14.73 -6.48 -2.05
N PHE A 147 14.24 -5.25 -2.13
CA PHE A 147 12.91 -4.97 -2.68
C PHE A 147 12.80 -5.28 -4.19
N GLY A 148 13.92 -5.29 -4.92
CA GLY A 148 13.99 -5.72 -6.33
C GLY A 148 13.93 -7.24 -6.50
N GLN A 149 14.21 -8.02 -5.45
CA GLN A 149 14.23 -9.47 -5.54
C GLN A 149 12.82 -10.06 -5.76
N PRO A 150 12.71 -11.17 -6.51
CA PRO A 150 11.42 -11.84 -6.71
C PRO A 150 10.82 -12.34 -5.40
N THR A 151 9.49 -12.19 -5.26
CA THR A 151 8.70 -12.74 -4.15
C THR A 151 7.40 -13.34 -4.68
N ALA A 152 6.66 -14.05 -3.83
CA ALA A 152 5.36 -14.62 -4.15
C ALA A 152 4.19 -13.64 -3.97
N ALA A 153 4.44 -12.37 -3.63
CA ALA A 153 3.39 -11.38 -3.49
C ALA A 153 2.61 -11.20 -4.81
N MET A 154 1.31 -10.95 -4.69
CA MET A 154 0.42 -10.70 -5.83
C MET A 154 0.70 -9.35 -6.47
N THR A 155 0.94 -8.34 -5.64
CA THR A 155 1.29 -6.99 -6.10
C THR A 155 2.45 -6.44 -5.29
N ARG A 156 3.19 -5.50 -5.90
CA ARG A 156 4.26 -4.74 -5.26
C ARG A 156 4.06 -3.27 -5.54
N TRP A 157 3.92 -2.51 -4.47
CA TRP A 157 3.64 -1.08 -4.49
C TRP A 157 4.82 -0.29 -3.94
N ARG A 158 5.03 0.89 -4.51
CA ARG A 158 5.95 1.89 -4.00
C ARG A 158 5.20 3.19 -3.80
N VAL A 159 5.41 3.84 -2.64
CA VAL A 159 4.74 5.09 -2.28
C VAL A 159 5.79 6.14 -1.97
N SER A 160 5.86 7.18 -2.77
CA SER A 160 6.77 8.31 -2.61
C SER A 160 5.98 9.55 -2.24
N VAL A 161 6.53 10.35 -1.33
CA VAL A 161 5.90 11.61 -0.94
C VAL A 161 6.18 12.68 -2.01
N LEU A 162 5.14 13.40 -2.41
CA LEU A 162 5.21 14.56 -3.27
C LEU A 162 4.89 15.84 -2.49
N PRO A 163 5.33 17.01 -2.95
CA PRO A 163 4.89 18.28 -2.40
C PRO A 163 3.37 18.38 -2.41
N SER A 164 2.77 18.83 -1.31
CA SER A 164 1.32 19.09 -1.24
C SER A 164 0.91 20.20 -2.21
N SER A 165 -0.33 20.14 -2.70
CA SER A 165 -0.87 21.23 -3.53
C SER A 165 -0.89 22.51 -2.74
N PRO A 166 -0.48 23.65 -3.33
CA PRO A 166 -0.55 24.95 -2.66
C PRO A 166 -2.02 25.29 -2.36
N LEU A 167 -2.26 25.81 -1.16
CA LEU A 167 -3.56 26.33 -0.79
C LEU A 167 -3.69 27.81 -1.19
N PRO A 168 -4.91 28.32 -1.45
CA PRO A 168 -5.14 29.74 -1.72
C PRO A 168 -4.92 30.63 -0.49
N VAL A 169 -4.72 30.02 0.69
CA VAL A 169 -4.44 30.67 1.97
C VAL A 169 -3.19 30.05 2.60
N PRO A 170 -2.49 30.76 3.52
CA PRO A 170 -1.37 30.17 4.24
C PRO A 170 -1.80 28.88 4.97
N GLY A 171 -1.09 27.78 4.72
CA GLY A 171 -1.39 26.47 5.32
C GLY A 171 -0.70 25.32 4.59
N VAL A 172 -0.86 24.12 5.13
CA VAL A 172 -0.36 22.89 4.53
C VAL A 172 -1.55 22.14 3.92
N GLY A 173 -1.47 21.91 2.61
CA GLY A 173 -2.47 21.14 1.88
C GLY A 173 -2.43 19.65 2.25
N ARG A 174 -3.39 18.89 1.74
CA ARG A 174 -3.38 17.43 1.87
C ARG A 174 -2.10 16.86 1.27
N ALA A 175 -1.50 15.89 1.94
CA ALA A 175 -0.31 15.23 1.45
C ALA A 175 -0.59 14.56 0.09
N ARG A 176 0.38 14.61 -0.82
CA ARG A 176 0.32 13.95 -2.14
C ARG A 176 1.35 12.83 -2.20
N TRP A 177 0.98 11.78 -2.90
CA TRP A 177 1.82 10.61 -3.10
C TRP A 177 1.91 10.24 -4.57
N LEU A 178 3.09 9.86 -5.01
CA LEU A 178 3.25 9.03 -6.20
C LEU A 178 3.10 7.57 -5.76
N VAL A 179 2.03 6.93 -6.22
CA VAL A 179 1.72 5.53 -5.94
C VAL A 179 2.01 4.72 -7.20
N GLU A 180 3.00 3.85 -7.12
CA GLU A 180 3.47 3.05 -8.24
C GLU A 180 3.14 1.57 -8.00
N LEU A 181 2.43 0.95 -8.93
CA LEU A 181 2.31 -0.49 -9.00
C LEU A 181 3.48 -1.05 -9.83
N LEU A 182 4.54 -1.45 -9.15
CA LEU A 182 5.77 -1.95 -9.79
C LEU A 182 5.60 -3.35 -10.39
N ARG A 183 4.69 -4.14 -9.80
CA ARG A 183 4.41 -5.50 -10.22
C ARG A 183 3.01 -5.90 -9.83
N ALA A 184 2.29 -6.50 -10.76
CA ALA A 184 1.08 -7.27 -10.52
C ALA A 184 1.23 -8.65 -11.15
N ARG A 185 0.66 -9.69 -10.53
CA ARG A 185 0.64 -11.04 -11.11
C ARG A 185 -0.29 -11.11 -12.33
N ALA A 186 -1.34 -10.31 -12.31
CA ALA A 186 -2.22 -10.07 -13.45
C ALA A 186 -2.39 -8.54 -13.60
N GLY A 187 -2.10 -8.02 -14.78
CA GLY A 187 -2.17 -6.58 -15.08
C GLY A 187 -0.82 -5.94 -15.37
N GLU A 188 -0.85 -4.72 -15.85
CA GLU A 188 0.32 -3.92 -16.16
C GLU A 188 0.75 -3.06 -14.97
N SER A 189 2.01 -2.66 -14.94
CA SER A 189 2.52 -1.67 -14.01
C SER A 189 2.01 -0.27 -14.40
N PHE A 190 1.70 0.54 -13.40
CA PHE A 190 1.29 1.93 -13.59
C PHE A 190 1.75 2.78 -12.40
N ASP A 191 1.71 4.09 -12.59
CA ASP A 191 1.94 5.08 -11.56
C ASP A 191 0.82 6.14 -11.57
N LEU A 192 0.46 6.62 -10.38
CA LEU A 192 -0.59 7.61 -10.18
C LEU A 192 -0.15 8.62 -9.12
N GLU A 193 -0.34 9.91 -9.41
CA GLU A 193 -0.30 10.93 -8.38
C GLU A 193 -1.66 11.03 -7.69
N LEU A 194 -1.67 10.84 -6.38
CA LEU A 194 -2.89 10.78 -5.58
C LEU A 194 -2.73 11.65 -4.32
N GLU A 195 -3.83 12.14 -3.81
CA GLU A 195 -3.88 12.65 -2.45
C GLU A 195 -3.87 11.49 -1.45
N ALA A 196 -3.17 11.69 -0.34
CA ALA A 196 -3.05 10.70 0.73
C ALA A 196 -4.42 10.20 1.23
N CYS A 197 -4.44 9.05 1.88
CA CYS A 197 -5.66 8.50 2.47
C CYS A 197 -6.34 9.52 3.39
N ASP A 198 -7.65 9.59 3.30
CA ASP A 198 -8.50 10.33 4.24
C ASP A 198 -8.86 9.49 5.48
N GLY A 199 -9.62 10.06 6.41
CA GLY A 199 -10.08 9.38 7.63
C GLY A 199 -10.99 8.17 7.40
N THR A 200 -11.28 7.82 6.14
CA THR A 200 -12.03 6.61 5.75
C THR A 200 -11.17 5.62 4.94
N GLY A 201 -9.89 5.94 4.75
CA GLY A 201 -8.93 5.10 4.02
C GLY A 201 -8.99 5.24 2.50
N HIS A 202 -9.66 6.27 1.98
CA HIS A 202 -9.73 6.51 0.54
C HIS A 202 -8.67 7.48 0.07
N LEU A 203 -8.02 7.13 -1.03
CA LEU A 203 -7.15 8.03 -1.78
C LEU A 203 -7.98 9.05 -2.56
N GLY A 204 -7.49 10.27 -2.72
CA GLY A 204 -8.13 11.31 -3.51
C GLY A 204 -7.43 11.51 -4.86
N LEU A 205 -8.16 12.02 -5.84
CA LEU A 205 -7.56 12.55 -7.05
C LEU A 205 -7.23 14.02 -6.84
N PRO A 206 -5.99 14.47 -7.13
CA PRO A 206 -5.65 15.88 -7.05
C PRO A 206 -6.53 16.72 -7.99
N ALA A 207 -6.96 17.91 -7.54
CA ALA A 207 -7.89 18.75 -8.28
C ALA A 207 -7.33 19.24 -9.65
N ASP A 208 -6.01 19.36 -9.76
CA ASP A 208 -5.30 19.70 -10.98
C ASP A 208 -5.34 18.55 -12.03
N VAL A 209 -5.49 17.31 -11.59
CA VAL A 209 -5.65 16.13 -12.46
C VAL A 209 -7.14 15.90 -12.79
N ALA A 210 -8.04 16.15 -11.85
CA ALA A 210 -9.47 15.97 -12.05
C ALA A 210 -10.10 16.96 -13.04
N GLY A 211 -9.47 18.14 -13.25
CA GLY A 211 -9.92 19.16 -14.21
C GLY A 211 -9.27 19.13 -15.58
N GLY A 212 -8.28 18.29 -15.81
CA GLY A 212 -7.55 18.14 -17.06
C GLY A 212 -7.98 16.90 -17.83
N SER A 213 -8.40 17.10 -19.09
CA SER A 213 -8.48 16.03 -20.09
C SER A 213 -7.22 15.18 -20.04
N ALA A 214 -7.35 13.86 -20.01
CA ALA A 214 -6.26 12.90 -19.99
C ALA A 214 -5.20 13.21 -21.06
N ALA A 215 -4.18 13.97 -20.70
CA ALA A 215 -3.00 14.15 -21.49
C ALA A 215 -2.08 12.95 -21.22
N ALA A 216 -1.84 12.21 -22.29
CA ALA A 216 -1.05 11.00 -22.41
C ALA A 216 0.09 10.87 -21.40
N ALA A 217 0.08 9.78 -20.63
CA ALA A 217 1.21 9.28 -19.87
C ALA A 217 2.41 9.09 -20.84
N GLY A 218 3.36 10.02 -20.77
CA GLY A 218 4.61 9.93 -21.51
C GLY A 218 5.44 8.78 -20.95
N ARG A 219 5.62 7.75 -21.76
CA ARG A 219 6.57 6.66 -21.53
C ARG A 219 7.99 7.24 -21.52
N HIS A 220 8.61 7.32 -20.36
CA HIS A 220 10.06 7.40 -20.29
C HIS A 220 10.63 5.98 -20.28
N ALA A 221 11.04 5.55 -21.48
CA ALA A 221 11.92 4.40 -21.60
C ALA A 221 13.30 4.82 -21.08
N PHE A 222 13.77 4.15 -20.08
CA PHE A 222 15.17 4.20 -19.68
C PHE A 222 15.95 3.25 -20.60
N GLY A 223 16.89 3.83 -21.39
CA GLY A 223 17.94 3.11 -22.07
C GLY A 223 19.04 2.70 -21.09
#